data_0aa2ceda7f383ee22bfd10e5cd36729f
#
_entry.id   0aa2ceda7f383ee22bfd10e5cd36729f
#
_cell.length_a   1.000
_cell.length_b   1.000
_cell.length_c   1.000
_cell.angle_alpha   90.00
_cell.angle_beta   90.00
_cell.angle_gamma   90.00
#
_symmetry.space_group_name_H-M   'P 1'
#
loop_
_entity.id
_entity.type
_entity.pdbx_description
1 polymer ?
#
loop_
_entity_poly.entity_id
_entity_poly.type
_entity_poly.pdbx_seq_one_letter_code
_entity_poly.pdbx_strand_id
1 'polypeptide(L)'
;ALISSSVCICHDPGSSPANNACNDREQGFLDTIEGKGFDVVATFDAEGTVEKGQTITSDIIQANPDIKAIFSINDQAGMGAYAALTTAGKEVYVYGVDGAPEAKKVIAKDNSIYRMTAAQSPITIGKECYKAAKTLIAGEKPEEFEVDVPAFAIDSSNIDEYLDADWQ
;
A
#
# COMPACT_ATOMS: atom_id res chain seq x y z
N ALA A 1 -30.39 6.48 -4.41
CA ALA A 1 -29.18 6.88 -5.16
C ALA A 1 -28.00 6.19 -4.48
N LEU A 2 -27.35 5.27 -5.16
CA LEU A 2 -26.07 4.71 -4.73
C LEU A 2 -25.09 5.89 -4.77
N ILE A 3 -24.51 6.24 -3.61
CA ILE A 3 -23.41 7.20 -3.57
C ILE A 3 -22.20 6.43 -4.09
N SER A 4 -21.86 6.63 -5.36
CA SER A 4 -20.64 6.11 -5.92
C SER A 4 -19.46 6.79 -5.20
N SER A 5 -18.57 5.99 -4.61
CA SER A 5 -17.35 6.48 -3.98
C SER A 5 -16.23 6.44 -5.00
N SER A 6 -15.81 7.61 -5.48
CA SER A 6 -14.71 7.72 -6.45
C SER A 6 -13.37 7.40 -5.80
N VAL A 7 -12.62 6.48 -6.40
CA VAL A 7 -11.32 6.00 -5.92
C VAL A 7 -10.27 6.19 -7.01
N CYS A 8 -9.04 6.54 -6.63
CA CYS A 8 -7.87 6.51 -7.51
C CYS A 8 -6.88 5.44 -7.08
N ILE A 9 -6.14 4.92 -8.02
CA ILE A 9 -5.06 3.95 -7.80
C ILE A 9 -3.73 4.60 -8.17
N CYS A 10 -2.79 4.65 -7.22
CA CYS A 10 -1.39 4.95 -7.51
C CYS A 10 -0.69 3.66 -7.89
N HIS A 11 -0.46 3.47 -9.16
CA HIS A 11 0.18 2.30 -9.76
C HIS A 11 1.67 2.55 -9.99
N ASP A 12 2.45 1.52 -10.28
CA ASP A 12 3.85 1.59 -10.75
C ASP A 12 4.00 0.74 -12.02
N PRO A 13 3.58 1.25 -13.21
CA PRO A 13 3.71 0.54 -14.48
C PRO A 13 5.16 0.56 -15.02
N GLY A 14 6.03 1.41 -14.48
CA GLY A 14 7.44 1.52 -14.90
C GLY A 14 8.31 0.36 -14.45
N SER A 15 7.90 -0.38 -13.44
CA SER A 15 8.47 -1.66 -13.16
C SER A 15 7.97 -2.63 -14.24
N SER A 16 8.83 -3.01 -15.16
CA SER A 16 8.71 -4.09 -16.16
C SER A 16 7.46 -4.97 -15.99
N PRO A 17 6.87 -5.56 -17.06
CA PRO A 17 5.85 -6.62 -16.94
C PRO A 17 6.22 -7.75 -15.97
N ALA A 18 7.42 -7.70 -15.42
CA ALA A 18 8.00 -8.62 -14.45
C ALA A 18 7.73 -8.25 -12.96
N ASN A 19 7.13 -7.11 -12.63
CA ASN A 19 6.77 -6.84 -11.23
C ASN A 19 5.33 -7.31 -10.93
N ASN A 20 5.18 -8.64 -10.89
CA ASN A 20 3.89 -9.27 -10.59
C ASN A 20 3.32 -8.78 -9.26
N ALA A 21 4.16 -8.49 -8.26
CA ALA A 21 3.67 -8.05 -6.95
C ALA A 21 2.87 -6.74 -7.01
N CYS A 22 3.24 -5.79 -7.86
CA CYS A 22 2.47 -4.55 -8.03
C CYS A 22 1.12 -4.81 -8.73
N ASN A 23 1.15 -5.66 -9.76
CA ASN A 23 -0.06 -6.04 -10.49
C ASN A 23 -1.03 -6.81 -9.57
N ASP A 24 -0.52 -7.73 -8.76
CA ASP A 24 -1.31 -8.53 -7.83
C ASP A 24 -1.94 -7.67 -6.74
N ARG A 25 -1.23 -6.65 -6.23
CA ARG A 25 -1.77 -5.67 -5.27
C ARG A 25 -2.92 -4.86 -5.87
N GLU A 26 -2.75 -4.35 -7.10
CA GLU A 26 -3.80 -3.63 -7.81
C GLU A 26 -4.99 -4.53 -8.09
N GLN A 27 -4.76 -5.72 -8.63
CA GLN A 27 -5.82 -6.67 -8.94
C GLN A 27 -6.60 -7.09 -7.69
N GLY A 28 -5.92 -7.39 -6.59
CA GLY A 28 -6.57 -7.74 -5.32
C GLY A 28 -7.44 -6.60 -4.77
N PHE A 29 -7.02 -5.35 -4.95
CA PHE A 29 -7.85 -4.19 -4.60
C PHE A 29 -9.07 -4.09 -5.50
N LEU A 30 -8.89 -4.19 -6.83
CA LEU A 30 -9.98 -4.13 -7.81
C LEU A 30 -11.02 -5.23 -7.58
N ASP A 31 -10.60 -6.48 -7.41
CA ASP A 31 -11.49 -7.61 -7.12
C ASP A 31 -12.28 -7.40 -5.83
N THR A 32 -11.64 -6.75 -4.84
CA THR A 32 -12.28 -6.49 -3.55
C THR A 32 -13.38 -5.45 -3.64
N ILE A 33 -13.22 -4.41 -4.45
CA ILE A 33 -14.20 -3.31 -4.57
C ILE A 33 -15.27 -3.56 -5.62
N GLU A 34 -15.10 -4.57 -6.49
CA GLU A 34 -16.04 -4.91 -7.54
C GLU A 34 -17.46 -5.12 -6.99
N GLY A 35 -18.42 -4.48 -7.60
CA GLY A 35 -19.85 -4.57 -7.22
C GLY A 35 -20.21 -3.92 -5.88
N LYS A 36 -19.26 -3.26 -5.18
CA LYS A 36 -19.48 -2.63 -3.87
C LYS A 36 -19.79 -1.12 -3.94
N GLY A 37 -20.03 -0.59 -5.13
CA GLY A 37 -20.40 0.82 -5.31
C GLY A 37 -19.20 1.78 -5.29
N PHE A 38 -18.01 1.28 -5.59
CA PHE A 38 -16.82 2.09 -5.84
C PHE A 38 -16.59 2.23 -7.34
N ASP A 39 -16.16 3.42 -7.78
CA ASP A 39 -15.75 3.69 -9.15
C ASP A 39 -14.28 4.12 -9.14
N VAL A 40 -13.44 3.38 -9.85
CA VAL A 40 -12.06 3.78 -10.12
C VAL A 40 -12.08 4.86 -11.20
N VAL A 41 -11.85 6.11 -10.79
CA VAL A 41 -11.92 7.26 -11.70
C VAL A 41 -10.60 7.57 -12.39
N ALA A 42 -9.49 7.06 -11.83
CA ALA A 42 -8.17 7.21 -12.43
C ALA A 42 -7.16 6.20 -11.85
N THR A 43 -6.22 5.79 -12.71
CA THR A 43 -5.03 5.02 -12.33
C THR A 43 -3.80 5.76 -12.82
N PHE A 44 -2.78 5.88 -11.97
CA PHE A 44 -1.60 6.70 -12.24
C PHE A 44 -0.31 5.98 -11.90
N ASP A 45 0.71 6.27 -12.69
CA ASP A 45 2.08 5.85 -12.42
C ASP A 45 2.77 6.81 -11.43
N ALA A 46 2.93 6.35 -10.19
CA ALA A 46 3.65 7.08 -9.15
C ALA A 46 5.12 6.61 -9.03
N GLU A 47 5.60 5.74 -9.92
CA GLU A 47 6.97 5.18 -9.91
C GLU A 47 7.37 4.65 -8.51
N GLY A 48 6.39 4.33 -7.66
CA GLY A 48 6.60 3.87 -6.29
C GLY A 48 7.28 4.89 -5.37
N THR A 49 7.35 6.18 -5.71
CA THR A 49 8.12 7.18 -4.98
C THR A 49 7.24 8.25 -4.31
N VAL A 50 7.74 8.83 -3.20
CA VAL A 50 7.07 9.93 -2.49
C VAL A 50 6.87 11.14 -3.40
N GLU A 51 7.90 11.53 -4.15
CA GLU A 51 7.90 12.73 -4.99
C GLU A 51 6.86 12.64 -6.11
N LYS A 52 6.82 11.51 -6.81
CA LYS A 52 5.82 11.29 -7.87
C LYS A 52 4.41 11.15 -7.30
N GLY A 53 4.25 10.41 -6.21
CA GLY A 53 2.97 10.29 -5.52
C GLY A 53 2.40 11.66 -5.12
N GLN A 54 3.24 12.57 -4.62
CA GLN A 54 2.84 13.93 -4.27
C GLN A 54 2.43 14.75 -5.50
N THR A 55 3.25 14.74 -6.54
CA THR A 55 3.00 15.51 -7.76
C THR A 55 1.69 15.09 -8.41
N ILE A 56 1.55 13.78 -8.64
CA ILE A 56 0.39 13.22 -9.32
C ILE A 56 -0.89 13.41 -8.50
N THR A 57 -0.82 13.22 -7.18
CA THR A 57 -2.00 13.43 -6.34
C THR A 57 -2.48 14.87 -6.40
N SER A 58 -1.57 15.85 -6.52
CA SER A 58 -1.94 17.26 -6.70
C SER A 58 -2.73 17.48 -7.99
N ASP A 59 -2.39 16.78 -9.06
CA ASP A 59 -3.12 16.84 -10.34
C ASP A 59 -4.46 16.11 -10.26
N ILE A 60 -4.49 14.96 -9.61
CA ILE A 60 -5.70 14.14 -9.41
C ILE A 60 -6.80 14.91 -8.71
N ILE A 61 -6.48 15.56 -7.57
CA ILE A 61 -7.48 16.28 -6.78
C ILE A 61 -8.02 17.52 -7.48
N GLN A 62 -7.30 18.06 -8.46
CA GLN A 62 -7.79 19.12 -9.32
C GLN A 62 -8.75 18.57 -10.39
N ALA A 63 -8.39 17.46 -11.02
CA ALA A 63 -9.21 16.81 -12.06
C ALA A 63 -10.44 16.12 -11.49
N ASN A 64 -10.36 15.57 -10.26
CA ASN A 64 -11.40 14.79 -9.60
C ASN A 64 -11.70 15.35 -8.20
N PRO A 65 -12.38 16.49 -8.08
CA PRO A 65 -12.57 17.18 -6.80
C PRO A 65 -13.40 16.40 -5.77
N ASP A 66 -14.19 15.44 -6.23
CA ASP A 66 -15.10 14.62 -5.40
C ASP A 66 -14.52 13.25 -5.01
N ILE A 67 -13.25 13.00 -5.32
CA ILE A 67 -12.57 11.75 -4.95
C ILE A 67 -12.64 11.52 -3.43
N LYS A 68 -12.83 10.27 -3.01
CA LYS A 68 -12.99 9.90 -1.59
C LYS A 68 -11.82 9.12 -1.04
N ALA A 69 -11.13 8.35 -1.89
CA ALA A 69 -10.01 7.55 -1.46
C ALA A 69 -8.95 7.40 -2.55
N ILE A 70 -7.73 7.15 -2.10
CA ILE A 70 -6.59 6.77 -2.93
C ILE A 70 -6.05 5.45 -2.37
N PHE A 71 -5.99 4.42 -3.22
CA PHE A 71 -5.23 3.22 -2.95
C PHE A 71 -3.83 3.37 -3.57
N SER A 72 -2.81 3.16 -2.79
CA SER A 72 -1.42 3.16 -3.21
C SER A 72 -0.82 1.76 -3.08
N ILE A 73 -0.20 1.27 -4.15
CA ILE A 73 0.40 -0.06 -4.16
C ILE A 73 1.63 -0.19 -3.24
N ASN A 74 2.17 0.93 -2.76
CA ASN A 74 3.20 0.97 -1.73
C ASN A 74 3.04 2.20 -0.82
N ASP A 75 3.65 2.15 0.36
CA ASP A 75 3.56 3.23 1.32
C ASP A 75 4.34 4.49 0.91
N GLN A 76 5.39 4.37 0.08
CA GLN A 76 6.16 5.54 -0.35
C GLN A 76 5.30 6.47 -1.23
N ALA A 77 4.70 5.94 -2.28
CA ALA A 77 3.76 6.74 -3.09
C ALA A 77 2.56 7.21 -2.28
N GLY A 78 2.05 6.36 -1.37
CA GLY A 78 0.98 6.71 -0.43
C GLY A 78 1.35 7.89 0.50
N MET A 79 2.58 7.96 0.96
CA MET A 79 3.08 9.10 1.74
C MET A 79 3.16 10.38 0.91
N GLY A 80 3.48 10.27 -0.38
CA GLY A 80 3.39 11.38 -1.33
C GLY A 80 1.95 11.89 -1.48
N ALA A 81 1.00 10.97 -1.65
CA ALA A 81 -0.42 11.30 -1.70
C ALA A 81 -0.89 11.97 -0.40
N TYR A 82 -0.53 11.42 0.76
CA TYR A 82 -0.82 11.99 2.07
C TYR A 82 -0.30 13.44 2.19
N ALA A 83 0.92 13.71 1.75
CA ALA A 83 1.52 15.04 1.81
C ALA A 83 0.77 16.05 0.92
N ALA A 84 0.41 15.66 -0.32
CA ALA A 84 -0.35 16.51 -1.25
C ALA A 84 -1.74 16.84 -0.68
N LEU A 85 -2.46 15.85 -0.19
CA LEU A 85 -3.80 16.01 0.37
C LEU A 85 -3.78 16.89 1.62
N THR A 86 -2.83 16.67 2.52
CA THR A 86 -2.64 17.49 3.72
C THR A 86 -2.36 18.94 3.36
N THR A 87 -1.48 19.19 2.38
CA THR A 87 -1.15 20.54 1.90
C THR A 87 -2.37 21.22 1.29
N ALA A 88 -3.19 20.50 0.55
CA ALA A 88 -4.40 21.00 -0.08
C ALA A 88 -5.62 21.11 0.88
N GLY A 89 -5.49 20.63 2.13
CA GLY A 89 -6.60 20.59 3.10
C GLY A 89 -7.77 19.70 2.65
N LYS A 90 -7.49 18.60 1.94
CA LYS A 90 -8.49 17.67 1.42
C LYS A 90 -8.66 16.47 2.35
N GLU A 91 -9.90 16.13 2.66
CA GLU A 91 -10.27 14.91 3.40
C GLU A 91 -10.52 13.75 2.43
N VAL A 92 -9.43 13.23 1.85
CA VAL A 92 -9.43 12.05 0.99
C VAL A 92 -8.62 10.98 1.71
N TYR A 93 -9.17 9.78 1.85
CA TYR A 93 -8.51 8.71 2.60
C TYR A 93 -7.44 8.02 1.76
N VAL A 94 -6.31 7.71 2.38
CA VAL A 94 -5.19 6.99 1.77
C VAL A 94 -5.06 5.61 2.39
N TYR A 95 -4.86 4.62 1.54
CA TYR A 95 -4.61 3.23 1.88
C TYR A 95 -3.34 2.78 1.16
N GLY A 96 -2.41 2.17 1.87
CA GLY A 96 -1.12 1.76 1.32
C GLY A 96 -0.82 0.28 1.53
N VAL A 97 0.38 -0.11 1.11
CA VAL A 97 0.93 -1.45 1.29
C VAL A 97 2.39 -1.29 1.72
N ASP A 98 2.89 -2.16 2.53
CA ASP A 98 4.22 -2.50 3.04
C ASP A 98 4.33 -2.50 4.57
N GLY A 99 3.63 -1.60 5.28
CA GLY A 99 3.81 -1.40 6.73
C GLY A 99 5.04 -0.56 7.05
N ALA A 100 5.36 0.42 6.20
CA ALA A 100 6.54 1.27 6.36
C ALA A 100 6.47 2.10 7.66
N PRO A 101 7.62 2.34 8.34
CA PRO A 101 7.66 3.10 9.59
C PRO A 101 7.04 4.49 9.48
N GLU A 102 7.21 5.17 8.34
CA GLU A 102 6.65 6.50 8.08
C GLU A 102 5.13 6.46 7.96
N ALA A 103 4.58 5.46 7.28
CA ALA A 103 3.14 5.25 7.15
C ALA A 103 2.51 4.97 8.53
N LYS A 104 3.13 4.10 9.34
CA LYS A 104 2.68 3.82 10.71
C LYS A 104 2.61 5.09 11.57
N LYS A 105 3.64 5.94 11.52
CA LYS A 105 3.68 7.22 12.25
C LYS A 105 2.55 8.19 11.86
N VAL A 106 2.12 8.18 10.60
CA VAL A 106 1.00 9.03 10.19
C VAL A 106 -0.36 8.39 10.46
N ILE A 107 -0.49 7.07 10.40
CA ILE A 107 -1.69 6.33 10.80
C ILE A 107 -2.00 6.58 12.27
N ALA A 108 -0.97 6.64 13.13
CA ALA A 108 -1.11 6.88 14.57
C ALA A 108 -1.58 8.28 14.95
N LYS A 109 -1.61 9.23 14.02
CA LYS A 109 -2.08 10.59 14.34
C LYS A 109 -3.59 10.62 14.48
N ASP A 110 -4.09 11.43 15.41
CA ASP A 110 -5.51 11.70 15.53
C ASP A 110 -6.11 12.21 14.21
N ASN A 111 -7.22 11.63 13.80
CA ASN A 111 -7.94 11.97 12.56
C ASN A 111 -7.07 11.89 11.29
N SER A 112 -6.07 11.02 11.26
CA SER A 112 -5.25 10.82 10.07
C SER A 112 -6.09 10.43 8.85
N ILE A 113 -5.80 11.05 7.71
CA ILE A 113 -6.36 10.63 6.44
C ILE A 113 -5.64 9.40 5.85
N TYR A 114 -4.45 9.04 6.33
CA TYR A 114 -3.83 7.75 6.03
C TYR A 114 -4.41 6.70 6.94
N ARG A 115 -5.30 5.87 6.41
CA ARG A 115 -6.19 5.03 7.24
C ARG A 115 -5.62 3.65 7.55
N MET A 116 -4.86 3.07 6.64
CA MET A 116 -4.38 1.70 6.76
C MET A 116 -3.19 1.45 5.83
N THR A 117 -2.31 0.55 6.22
CA THR A 117 -1.35 -0.12 5.34
C THR A 117 -1.49 -1.63 5.45
N ALA A 118 -1.45 -2.33 4.32
CA ALA A 118 -1.35 -3.79 4.29
C ALA A 118 0.12 -4.16 4.50
N ALA A 119 0.47 -4.48 5.73
CA ALA A 119 1.86 -4.69 6.13
C ALA A 119 2.39 -6.05 5.66
N GLN A 120 3.62 -6.05 5.19
CA GLN A 120 4.43 -7.25 4.97
C GLN A 120 5.35 -7.45 6.16
N SER A 121 5.89 -8.66 6.35
CA SER A 121 6.91 -8.94 7.35
C SER A 121 8.27 -9.23 6.68
N PRO A 122 9.07 -8.21 6.34
CA PRO A 122 10.39 -8.40 5.73
C PRO A 122 11.35 -9.18 6.65
N ILE A 123 11.16 -9.04 7.97
CA ILE A 123 11.93 -9.82 8.96
C ILE A 123 11.62 -11.32 8.84
N THR A 124 10.34 -11.68 8.76
CA THR A 124 9.93 -13.08 8.60
C THR A 124 10.36 -13.64 7.24
N ILE A 125 10.18 -12.85 6.17
CA ILE A 125 10.64 -13.21 4.82
C ILE A 125 12.15 -13.51 4.84
N GLY A 126 12.95 -12.63 5.45
CA GLY A 126 14.40 -12.84 5.58
C GLY A 126 14.78 -14.09 6.35
N LYS A 127 14.04 -14.41 7.43
CA LYS A 127 14.24 -15.64 8.21
C LYS A 127 13.92 -16.90 7.38
N GLU A 128 12.85 -16.90 6.61
CA GLU A 128 12.49 -18.03 5.75
C GLU A 128 13.50 -18.20 4.61
N CYS A 129 13.96 -17.12 3.97
CA CYS A 129 15.04 -17.17 3.00
C CYS A 129 16.32 -17.78 3.59
N TYR A 130 16.70 -17.39 4.83
CA TYR A 130 17.86 -17.97 5.50
C TYR A 130 17.70 -19.48 5.78
N LYS A 131 16.52 -19.91 6.25
CA LYS A 131 16.23 -21.33 6.47
C LYS A 131 16.36 -22.14 5.19
N ALA A 132 15.74 -21.67 4.11
CA ALA A 132 15.82 -22.32 2.80
C ALA A 132 17.26 -22.42 2.31
N ALA A 133 18.03 -21.33 2.39
CA ALA A 133 19.44 -21.32 1.99
C ALA A 133 20.27 -22.31 2.81
N LYS A 134 20.08 -22.36 4.12
CA LYS A 134 20.80 -23.31 5.00
C LYS A 134 20.52 -24.76 4.64
N THR A 135 19.27 -25.11 4.38
CA THR A 135 18.86 -26.46 3.95
C THR A 135 19.51 -26.86 2.64
N LEU A 136 19.47 -25.95 1.64
CA LEU A 136 20.08 -26.20 0.33
C LEU A 136 21.61 -26.35 0.41
N ILE A 137 22.30 -25.54 1.23
CA ILE A 137 23.75 -25.64 1.44
C ILE A 137 24.13 -26.97 2.09
N ALA A 138 23.27 -27.52 2.96
CA ALA A 138 23.46 -28.85 3.54
C ALA A 138 23.24 -30.01 2.54
N GLY A 139 22.84 -29.72 1.30
CA GLY A 139 22.49 -30.72 0.29
C GLY A 139 21.14 -31.38 0.50
N GLU A 140 20.33 -30.79 1.36
CA GLU A 140 18.97 -31.22 1.67
C GLU A 140 17.96 -30.48 0.77
N LYS A 141 16.74 -31.03 0.65
CA LYS A 141 15.65 -30.34 -0.04
C LYS A 141 14.78 -29.63 1.00
N PRO A 142 14.36 -28.38 0.76
CA PRO A 142 13.32 -27.75 1.56
C PRO A 142 12.04 -28.61 1.58
N GLU A 143 11.32 -28.60 2.69
CA GLU A 143 10.02 -29.29 2.80
C GLU A 143 9.00 -28.69 1.84
N GLU A 144 9.06 -27.36 1.67
CA GLU A 144 8.20 -26.59 0.77
C GLU A 144 9.07 -25.75 -0.19
N PHE A 145 8.66 -25.71 -1.45
CA PHE A 145 9.32 -24.88 -2.47
C PHE A 145 8.79 -23.43 -2.46
N GLU A 146 7.62 -23.23 -1.90
CA GLU A 146 6.92 -21.95 -1.79
C GLU A 146 6.49 -21.77 -0.34
N VAL A 147 6.88 -20.66 0.26
CA VAL A 147 6.55 -20.33 1.64
C VAL A 147 5.81 -18.99 1.64
N ASP A 148 4.52 -19.06 1.94
CA ASP A 148 3.70 -17.86 2.06
C ASP A 148 3.95 -17.15 3.39
N VAL A 149 4.26 -15.85 3.31
CA VAL A 149 4.27 -14.95 4.46
C VAL A 149 3.09 -13.99 4.32
N PRO A 150 2.00 -14.20 5.07
CA PRO A 150 0.78 -13.43 4.89
C PRO A 150 0.96 -11.96 5.24
N ALA A 151 0.34 -11.07 4.43
CA ALA A 151 0.18 -9.68 4.79
C ALA A 151 -0.98 -9.50 5.79
N PHE A 152 -0.93 -8.43 6.56
CA PHE A 152 -1.97 -8.09 7.54
C PHE A 152 -2.20 -6.58 7.60
N ALA A 153 -3.40 -6.17 8.04
CA ALA A 153 -3.75 -4.77 8.12
C ALA A 153 -3.16 -4.12 9.38
N ILE A 154 -2.56 -2.93 9.19
CA ILE A 154 -2.22 -2.01 10.27
C ILE A 154 -3.06 -0.75 10.07
N ASP A 155 -3.92 -0.45 11.03
CA ASP A 155 -4.79 0.72 11.05
C ASP A 155 -4.86 1.33 12.47
N SER A 156 -5.73 2.32 12.67
CA SER A 156 -5.86 3.01 13.95
C SER A 156 -6.32 2.10 15.12
N SER A 157 -6.82 0.90 14.86
CA SER A 157 -7.28 -0.02 15.90
C SER A 157 -6.16 -0.86 16.51
N ASN A 158 -5.05 -1.05 15.78
CA ASN A 158 -3.93 -1.89 16.22
C ASN A 158 -2.56 -1.22 16.08
N ILE A 159 -2.50 0.03 15.66
CA ILE A 159 -1.26 0.75 15.37
C ILE A 159 -0.29 0.77 16.56
N ASP A 160 -0.77 0.84 17.79
CA ASP A 160 0.06 0.92 19.00
C ASP A 160 0.96 -0.32 19.16
N GLU A 161 0.56 -1.47 18.62
CA GLU A 161 1.35 -2.70 18.65
C GLU A 161 2.59 -2.66 17.72
N TYR A 162 2.59 -1.73 16.75
CA TYR A 162 3.57 -1.69 15.66
C TYR A 162 4.42 -0.41 15.61
N LEU A 163 4.15 0.58 16.48
CA LEU A 163 4.83 1.89 16.44
C LEU A 163 6.31 1.82 16.80
N ASP A 164 6.65 0.97 17.77
CA ASP A 164 8.02 0.86 18.28
C ASP A 164 8.93 -0.01 17.41
N ALA A 165 8.34 -0.75 16.45
CA ALA A 165 9.08 -1.56 15.50
C ALA A 165 9.31 -0.79 14.21
N ASP A 166 10.55 -0.75 13.71
CA ASP A 166 10.81 -0.21 12.37
C ASP A 166 10.08 -1.04 11.32
N TRP A 167 10.26 -2.37 11.36
CA TRP A 167 9.56 -3.34 10.53
C TRP A 167 9.03 -4.49 11.38
N GLN A 168 7.95 -5.12 10.94
CA GLN A 168 7.27 -6.26 11.57
C GLN A 168 7.67 -7.61 10.99
#